data_70ec012a471892a8e708c8582e9204a3
#
_entry.id   70ec012a471892a8e708c8582e9204a3
#
_cell.length_a   1.000
_cell.length_b   1.000
_cell.length_c   1.000
_cell.angle_alpha   90.00
_cell.angle_beta   90.00
_cell.angle_gamma   90.00
#
_symmetry.space_group_name_H-M   'P 1'
#
loop_
_entity.id
_entity.type
_entity.pdbx_description
1 polymer ?
#
loop_
_entity_poly.entity_id
_entity_poly.type
_entity_poly.pdbx_seq_one_letter_code
_entity_poly.pdbx_strand_id
1 'polypeptide(L)'
;QIGGDLPNVYLLQGDFTNEDMNELYNHPKIKAMISFTKGEGFGRPLLEFCLSKKPVIASGWSGQMDFLNPQFAQMIPGQLENVHPSAANKWLLKEFQWFGIETRHAKRILKDVYKKYKKYSIAAKKQGHYIRTNFSREKMGELVGKVLEANIPKFAQQVDLKLPEINANVKLPKIS
;
A
#
# COMPACT_ATOMS: atom_id res chain seq x y z
N GLN A 1 24.09 28.04 -4.24
CA GLN A 1 23.16 28.71 -3.32
C GLN A 1 21.83 28.90 -4.02
N ILE A 2 20.74 28.39 -3.44
CA ILE A 2 19.39 28.64 -3.92
C ILE A 2 18.97 29.98 -3.33
N GLY A 3 18.89 31.03 -4.15
CA GLY A 3 18.41 32.35 -3.72
C GLY A 3 16.90 32.40 -3.62
N GLY A 4 16.35 33.05 -2.60
CA GLY A 4 14.93 33.27 -2.37
C GLY A 4 14.42 32.73 -1.02
N ASP A 5 13.23 33.13 -0.64
CA ASP A 5 12.55 32.61 0.55
C ASP A 5 12.17 31.15 0.34
N LEU A 6 12.88 30.26 1.04
CA LEU A 6 12.56 28.85 1.08
C LEU A 6 11.45 28.59 2.11
N PRO A 7 10.57 27.62 1.86
CA PRO A 7 9.58 27.21 2.85
C PRO A 7 10.26 26.62 4.09
N ASN A 8 9.61 26.81 5.25
CA ASN A 8 10.07 26.15 6.47
C ASN A 8 9.95 24.62 6.32
N VAL A 9 10.98 23.91 6.75
CA VAL A 9 11.02 22.46 6.77
C VAL A 9 11.10 22.01 8.23
N TYR A 10 10.22 21.11 8.62
CA TYR A 10 10.17 20.52 9.96
C TYR A 10 10.36 19.01 9.84
N LEU A 11 11.31 18.47 10.59
CA LEU A 11 11.53 17.04 10.70
C LEU A 11 10.76 16.51 11.91
N LEU A 12 9.80 15.62 11.66
CA LEU A 12 9.16 14.83 12.72
C LEU A 12 9.88 13.48 12.80
N GLN A 13 10.44 13.18 13.96
CA GLN A 13 11.17 11.93 14.20
C GLN A 13 10.71 11.35 15.53
N GLY A 14 10.45 10.04 15.56
CA GLY A 14 10.02 9.31 16.75
C GLY A 14 9.09 8.16 16.37
N ASP A 15 8.69 7.40 17.38
CA ASP A 15 7.67 6.37 17.25
C ASP A 15 6.29 7.00 17.45
N PHE A 16 5.45 6.87 16.43
CA PHE A 16 4.09 7.39 16.44
C PHE A 16 3.10 6.23 16.56
N THR A 17 2.13 6.38 17.45
CA THR A 17 1.00 5.46 17.53
C THR A 17 0.08 5.60 16.32
N ASN A 18 -0.86 4.67 16.13
CA ASN A 18 -1.88 4.79 15.09
C ASN A 18 -2.77 6.03 15.30
N GLU A 19 -3.02 6.39 16.56
CA GLU A 19 -3.77 7.57 16.97
C GLU A 19 -3.03 8.84 16.57
N ASP A 20 -1.73 8.94 16.88
CA ASP A 20 -0.88 10.09 16.52
C ASP A 20 -0.84 10.27 14.99
N MET A 21 -0.69 9.18 14.24
CA MET A 21 -0.69 9.23 12.78
C MET A 21 -2.05 9.65 12.22
N ASN A 22 -3.14 9.18 12.81
CA ASN A 22 -4.48 9.60 12.41
C ASN A 22 -4.72 11.09 12.71
N GLU A 23 -4.29 11.59 13.85
CA GLU A 23 -4.37 13.02 14.20
C GLU A 23 -3.52 13.86 13.23
N LEU A 24 -2.29 13.44 12.94
CA LEU A 24 -1.41 14.09 11.98
C LEU A 24 -2.08 14.20 10.61
N TYR A 25 -2.57 13.08 10.06
CA TYR A 25 -3.19 13.07 8.73
C TYR A 25 -4.45 13.93 8.67
N ASN A 26 -5.23 13.98 9.74
CA ASN A 26 -6.44 14.79 9.82
C ASN A 26 -6.20 16.24 10.26
N HIS A 27 -5.01 16.57 10.75
CA HIS A 27 -4.71 17.92 11.27
C HIS A 27 -5.04 19.01 10.23
N PRO A 28 -5.71 20.11 10.62
CA PRO A 28 -6.22 21.12 9.67
C PRO A 28 -5.12 21.88 8.93
N LYS A 29 -3.91 21.95 9.49
CA LYS A 29 -2.74 22.55 8.81
C LYS A 29 -2.11 21.63 7.77
N ILE A 30 -2.29 20.31 7.86
CA ILE A 30 -1.84 19.38 6.85
C ILE A 30 -2.80 19.43 5.66
N LYS A 31 -2.32 19.82 4.51
CA LYS A 31 -3.15 20.05 3.31
C LYS A 31 -2.99 19.01 2.24
N ALA A 32 -1.84 18.37 2.13
CA ALA A 32 -1.57 17.35 1.12
C ALA A 32 -0.47 16.39 1.62
N MET A 33 -0.44 15.19 1.06
CA MET A 33 0.67 14.26 1.19
C MET A 33 1.44 14.18 -0.12
N ILE A 34 2.76 14.18 -0.02
CA ILE A 34 3.68 14.08 -1.16
C ILE A 34 4.59 12.90 -0.90
N SER A 35 4.65 11.98 -1.87
CA SER A 35 5.55 10.82 -1.81
C SER A 35 6.16 10.57 -3.19
N PHE A 36 7.44 10.84 -3.33
CA PHE A 36 8.21 10.59 -4.55
C PHE A 36 9.14 9.40 -4.35
N THR A 37 8.60 8.32 -3.82
CA THR A 37 9.33 7.08 -3.61
C THR A 37 9.81 6.48 -4.92
N LYS A 38 10.93 5.80 -4.87
CA LYS A 38 11.55 5.09 -6.00
C LYS A 38 10.83 3.77 -6.33
N GLY A 39 10.07 3.25 -5.38
CA GLY A 39 9.23 2.06 -5.45
C GLY A 39 8.57 1.79 -4.11
N GLU A 40 7.41 1.21 -4.13
CA GLU A 40 6.62 0.83 -2.96
C GLU A 40 6.09 -0.59 -3.15
N GLY A 41 6.11 -1.42 -2.10
CA GLY A 41 5.42 -2.70 -2.16
C GLY A 41 3.91 -2.53 -2.35
N PHE A 42 3.31 -1.66 -1.52
CA PHE A 42 1.90 -1.30 -1.61
C PHE A 42 1.66 0.20 -1.40
N GLY A 43 2.36 0.81 -0.43
CA GLY A 43 2.20 2.23 -0.09
C GLY A 43 1.10 2.48 0.93
N ARG A 44 1.03 1.66 2.00
CA ARG A 44 0.02 1.78 3.06
C ARG A 44 -0.15 3.19 3.62
N PRO A 45 0.91 3.99 3.90
CA PRO A 45 0.75 5.36 4.38
C PRO A 45 -0.03 6.26 3.41
N LEU A 46 0.16 6.07 2.09
CA LEU A 46 -0.58 6.81 1.07
C LEU A 46 -2.06 6.43 1.07
N LEU A 47 -2.36 5.13 1.19
CA LEU A 47 -3.73 4.64 1.27
C LEU A 47 -4.44 5.21 2.51
N GLU A 48 -3.82 5.14 3.67
CA GLU A 48 -4.34 5.67 4.93
C GLU A 48 -4.57 7.18 4.83
N PHE A 49 -3.63 7.93 4.27
CA PHE A 49 -3.80 9.38 4.08
C PHE A 49 -4.97 9.73 3.17
N CYS A 50 -5.28 8.93 2.16
CA CYS A 50 -6.44 9.14 1.29
C CYS A 50 -7.75 9.20 2.08
N LEU A 51 -7.86 8.50 3.22
CA LEU A 51 -9.03 8.54 4.08
C LEU A 51 -9.27 9.91 4.72
N SER A 52 -8.22 10.73 4.85
CA SER A 52 -8.33 12.14 5.29
C SER A 52 -9.01 13.04 4.24
N LYS A 53 -9.24 12.54 3.02
CA LYS A 53 -9.86 13.26 1.89
C LYS A 53 -9.07 14.51 1.46
N LYS A 54 -7.76 14.50 1.68
CA LYS A 54 -6.83 15.55 1.26
C LYS A 54 -6.03 15.11 0.03
N PRO A 55 -5.55 16.04 -0.80
CA PRO A 55 -4.78 15.72 -2.00
C PRO A 55 -3.55 14.86 -1.75
N VAL A 56 -3.36 13.84 -2.59
CA VAL A 56 -2.15 13.02 -2.65
C VAL A 56 -1.43 13.29 -3.96
N ILE A 57 -0.11 13.50 -3.87
CA ILE A 57 0.80 13.68 -5.00
C ILE A 57 1.88 12.61 -4.85
N ALA A 58 1.92 11.66 -5.79
CA ALA A 58 2.82 10.51 -5.67
C ALA A 58 3.48 10.18 -7.00
N SER A 59 4.60 9.44 -6.95
CA SER A 59 5.18 8.84 -8.16
C SER A 59 4.17 7.91 -8.82
N GLY A 60 4.03 8.01 -10.16
CA GLY A 60 3.11 7.20 -10.96
C GLY A 60 3.65 5.80 -11.24
N TRP A 61 4.09 5.08 -10.21
CA TRP A 61 4.77 3.81 -10.33
C TRP A 61 4.61 2.93 -9.09
N SER A 62 4.64 1.61 -9.29
CA SER A 62 4.71 0.61 -8.22
C SER A 62 3.38 0.43 -7.44
N GLY A 63 3.40 -0.14 -6.24
CA GLY A 63 2.24 -0.63 -5.52
C GLY A 63 1.13 0.38 -5.24
N GLN A 64 1.44 1.67 -5.12
CA GLN A 64 0.41 2.69 -4.94
C GLN A 64 -0.52 2.86 -6.16
N MET A 65 -0.12 2.33 -7.33
CA MET A 65 -0.96 2.36 -8.53
C MET A 65 -2.21 1.49 -8.40
N ASP A 66 -2.22 0.52 -7.49
CA ASP A 66 -3.35 -0.39 -7.27
C ASP A 66 -4.56 0.34 -6.67
N PHE A 67 -4.31 1.41 -5.91
CA PHE A 67 -5.37 2.12 -5.20
C PHE A 67 -5.46 3.63 -5.51
N LEU A 68 -4.40 4.27 -6.01
CA LEU A 68 -4.47 5.67 -6.42
C LEU A 68 -5.07 5.79 -7.81
N ASN A 69 -6.26 6.37 -7.88
CA ASN A 69 -6.92 6.62 -9.17
C ASN A 69 -6.35 7.91 -9.80
N PRO A 70 -5.81 7.86 -11.05
CA PRO A 70 -5.24 9.02 -11.72
C PRO A 70 -6.23 10.18 -11.95
N GLN A 71 -7.54 9.90 -11.90
CA GLN A 71 -8.56 10.94 -11.99
C GLN A 71 -8.72 11.74 -10.69
N PHE A 72 -8.28 11.19 -9.55
CA PHE A 72 -8.51 11.75 -8.23
C PHE A 72 -7.23 12.12 -7.49
N ALA A 73 -6.15 11.36 -7.68
CA ALA A 73 -4.81 11.62 -7.14
C ALA A 73 -3.89 12.21 -8.22
N GLN A 74 -2.80 12.84 -7.80
CA GLN A 74 -1.83 13.44 -8.70
C GLN A 74 -0.64 12.51 -8.89
N MET A 75 -0.65 11.77 -10.00
CA MET A 75 0.42 10.83 -10.34
C MET A 75 1.49 11.55 -11.15
N ILE A 76 2.71 11.58 -10.62
CA ILE A 76 3.85 12.21 -11.28
C ILE A 76 4.50 11.18 -12.22
N PRO A 77 4.57 11.48 -13.53
CA PRO A 77 5.23 10.62 -14.49
C PRO A 77 6.74 10.57 -14.25
N GLY A 78 7.36 9.56 -14.80
CA GLY A 78 8.80 9.35 -14.73
C GLY A 78 9.22 8.15 -15.56
N GLN A 79 10.42 7.64 -15.32
CA GLN A 79 10.96 6.47 -15.99
C GLN A 79 11.85 5.65 -15.06
N LEU A 80 12.06 4.40 -15.41
CA LEU A 80 13.07 3.59 -14.74
C LEU A 80 14.46 4.08 -15.14
N GLU A 81 15.31 4.27 -14.14
CA GLU A 81 16.70 4.69 -14.26
C GLU A 81 17.59 3.80 -13.40
N ASN A 82 18.83 3.60 -13.80
CA ASN A 82 19.76 2.80 -13.01
C ASN A 82 20.04 3.44 -11.64
N VAL A 83 20.24 2.61 -10.65
CA VAL A 83 20.62 3.07 -9.32
C VAL A 83 21.92 3.87 -9.41
N HIS A 84 21.91 5.10 -8.85
CA HIS A 84 23.10 5.92 -8.85
C HIS A 84 24.22 5.25 -8.04
N PRO A 85 25.48 5.23 -8.52
CA PRO A 85 26.59 4.53 -7.84
C PRO A 85 26.75 4.92 -6.36
N SER A 86 26.48 6.18 -6.00
CA SER A 86 26.58 6.66 -4.61
C SER A 86 25.52 6.09 -3.67
N ALA A 87 24.43 5.52 -4.21
CA ALA A 87 23.36 4.89 -3.44
C ALA A 87 23.51 3.37 -3.40
N ALA A 88 24.38 2.82 -4.24
CA ALA A 88 24.58 1.38 -4.30
C ALA A 88 25.23 0.84 -3.02
N ASN A 89 24.74 -0.31 -2.57
CA ASN A 89 25.26 -1.03 -1.40
C ASN A 89 24.96 -2.54 -1.56
N LYS A 90 25.20 -3.33 -0.49
CA LYS A 90 24.99 -4.78 -0.54
C LYS A 90 23.52 -5.23 -0.79
N TRP A 91 22.56 -4.35 -0.61
CA TRP A 91 21.12 -4.62 -0.79
C TRP A 91 20.56 -3.95 -2.05
N LEU A 92 21.10 -2.78 -2.41
CA LEU A 92 20.70 -2.01 -3.58
C LEU A 92 21.85 -2.01 -4.57
N LEU A 93 21.81 -2.93 -5.52
CA LEU A 93 22.88 -3.10 -6.51
C LEU A 93 22.78 -2.01 -7.59
N LYS A 94 23.91 -1.60 -8.15
CA LYS A 94 23.99 -0.60 -9.23
C LYS A 94 23.31 -1.05 -10.53
N GLU A 95 23.15 -2.36 -10.72
CA GLU A 95 22.49 -2.99 -11.85
C GLU A 95 20.96 -2.91 -11.76
N PHE A 96 20.43 -2.61 -10.58
CA PHE A 96 18.99 -2.45 -10.39
C PHE A 96 18.51 -1.12 -10.92
N GLN A 97 17.23 -1.05 -11.15
CA GLN A 97 16.55 0.16 -11.57
C GLN A 97 15.54 0.62 -10.52
N TRP A 98 15.37 1.90 -10.44
CA TRP A 98 14.36 2.55 -9.62
C TRP A 98 13.61 3.61 -10.42
N PHE A 99 12.46 4.02 -9.95
CA PHE A 99 11.68 5.01 -10.65
C PHE A 99 12.17 6.43 -10.35
N GLY A 100 12.57 7.15 -11.37
CA GLY A 100 12.89 8.58 -11.33
C GLY A 100 11.72 9.42 -11.81
N ILE A 101 11.22 10.33 -10.97
CA ILE A 101 10.12 11.21 -11.34
C ILE A 101 10.57 12.33 -12.29
N GLU A 102 9.65 12.80 -13.13
CA GLU A 102 9.84 14.03 -13.91
C GLU A 102 9.71 15.25 -12.99
N THR A 103 10.86 15.77 -12.53
CA THR A 103 10.94 16.87 -11.56
C THR A 103 10.21 18.14 -12.04
N ARG A 104 10.26 18.44 -13.33
CA ARG A 104 9.56 19.62 -13.91
C ARG A 104 8.04 19.47 -13.76
N HIS A 105 7.52 18.28 -14.01
CA HIS A 105 6.10 17.98 -13.83
C HIS A 105 5.70 18.05 -12.36
N ALA A 106 6.49 17.44 -11.46
CA ALA A 106 6.27 17.49 -10.01
C ALA A 106 6.16 18.94 -9.51
N LYS A 107 7.12 19.80 -9.91
CA LYS A 107 7.14 21.24 -9.58
C LYS A 107 5.87 21.98 -10.05
N ARG A 108 5.40 21.67 -11.26
CA ARG A 108 4.17 22.24 -11.80
C ARG A 108 2.95 21.83 -11.01
N ILE A 109 2.81 20.53 -10.70
CA ILE A 109 1.68 19.99 -9.95
C ILE A 109 1.65 20.53 -8.52
N LEU A 110 2.78 20.57 -7.82
CA LEU A 110 2.88 21.14 -6.47
C LEU A 110 2.35 22.58 -6.45
N LYS A 111 2.81 23.40 -7.41
CA LYS A 111 2.37 24.79 -7.55
C LYS A 111 0.88 24.90 -7.89
N ASP A 112 0.36 24.02 -8.74
CA ASP A 112 -1.06 24.03 -9.12
C ASP A 112 -1.97 23.59 -7.96
N VAL A 113 -1.59 22.52 -7.24
CA VAL A 113 -2.30 22.07 -6.03
C VAL A 113 -2.36 23.18 -4.97
N TYR A 114 -1.24 23.88 -4.74
CA TYR A 114 -1.21 25.01 -3.81
C TYR A 114 -2.16 26.13 -4.24
N LYS A 115 -2.09 26.54 -5.51
CA LYS A 115 -2.89 27.66 -6.02
C LYS A 115 -4.37 27.32 -6.18
N LYS A 116 -4.71 26.08 -6.53
CA LYS A 116 -6.07 25.65 -6.86
C LYS A 116 -6.57 24.57 -5.87
N TYR A 117 -6.21 24.68 -4.61
CA TYR A 117 -6.43 23.67 -3.58
C TYR A 117 -7.87 23.15 -3.55
N LYS A 118 -8.88 24.01 -3.68
CA LYS A 118 -10.30 23.63 -3.66
C LYS A 118 -10.63 22.58 -4.75
N LYS A 119 -10.10 22.74 -5.95
CA LYS A 119 -10.26 21.78 -7.06
C LYS A 119 -9.74 20.40 -6.67
N TYR A 120 -8.51 20.34 -6.16
CA TYR A 120 -7.85 19.09 -5.77
C TYR A 120 -8.47 18.44 -4.53
N SER A 121 -8.96 19.23 -3.60
CA SER A 121 -9.71 18.73 -2.43
C SER A 121 -11.01 18.03 -2.83
N ILE A 122 -11.71 18.51 -3.87
CA ILE A 122 -12.91 17.84 -4.40
C ILE A 122 -12.55 16.47 -4.98
N ALA A 123 -11.49 16.39 -5.76
CA ALA A 123 -10.99 15.12 -6.31
C ALA A 123 -10.54 14.16 -5.19
N ALA A 124 -9.83 14.67 -4.19
CA ALA A 124 -9.36 13.89 -3.04
C ALA A 124 -10.51 13.29 -2.21
N LYS A 125 -11.67 13.97 -2.11
CA LYS A 125 -12.87 13.40 -1.48
C LYS A 125 -13.36 12.16 -2.23
N LYS A 126 -13.29 12.16 -3.57
CA LYS A 126 -13.65 11.02 -4.40
C LYS A 126 -12.63 9.88 -4.20
N GLN A 127 -11.34 10.20 -4.13
CA GLN A 127 -10.29 9.23 -3.81
C GLN A 127 -10.54 8.57 -2.44
N GLY A 128 -10.80 9.35 -1.41
CA GLY A 128 -11.09 8.83 -0.07
C GLY A 128 -12.35 7.95 -0.02
N HIS A 129 -13.38 8.28 -0.80
CA HIS A 129 -14.56 7.42 -0.94
C HIS A 129 -14.20 6.11 -1.66
N TYR A 130 -13.47 6.18 -2.76
CA TYR A 130 -13.00 5.02 -3.51
C TYR A 130 -12.21 4.05 -2.61
N ILE A 131 -11.26 4.57 -1.81
CA ILE A 131 -10.50 3.75 -0.85
C ILE A 131 -11.42 3.07 0.15
N ARG A 132 -12.31 3.82 0.79
CA ARG A 132 -13.23 3.27 1.80
C ARG A 132 -14.11 2.15 1.24
N THR A 133 -14.53 2.25 -0.01
CA THR A 133 -15.42 1.26 -0.64
C THR A 133 -14.65 0.02 -1.09
N ASN A 134 -13.43 0.18 -1.63
CA ASN A 134 -12.74 -0.91 -2.33
C ASN A 134 -11.61 -1.55 -1.51
N PHE A 135 -11.12 -0.87 -0.46
CA PHE A 135 -9.98 -1.31 0.35
C PHE A 135 -10.33 -1.38 1.84
N SER A 136 -11.61 -1.59 2.16
CA SER A 136 -12.01 -1.90 3.53
C SER A 136 -11.52 -3.30 3.93
N ARG A 137 -11.45 -3.56 5.24
CA ARG A 137 -11.09 -4.87 5.80
C ARG A 137 -12.01 -5.97 5.29
N GLU A 138 -13.32 -5.68 5.25
CA GLU A 138 -14.35 -6.59 4.77
C GLU A 138 -14.13 -6.93 3.30
N LYS A 139 -13.88 -5.89 2.47
CA LYS A 139 -13.65 -6.06 1.04
C LYS A 139 -12.38 -6.86 0.74
N MET A 140 -11.31 -6.61 1.48
CA MET A 140 -10.07 -7.39 1.40
C MET A 140 -10.30 -8.83 1.86
N GLY A 141 -11.04 -9.04 2.92
CA GLY A 141 -11.43 -10.38 3.40
C GLY A 141 -12.20 -11.17 2.35
N GLU A 142 -13.20 -10.56 1.69
CA GLU A 142 -13.93 -11.18 0.58
C GLU A 142 -13.01 -11.58 -0.58
N LEU A 143 -12.06 -10.71 -0.94
CA LEU A 143 -11.12 -10.95 -2.03
C LEU A 143 -10.19 -12.13 -1.69
N VAL A 144 -9.62 -12.13 -0.50
CA VAL A 144 -8.76 -13.21 -0.01
C VAL A 144 -9.53 -14.52 0.06
N GLY A 145 -10.78 -14.49 0.58
CA GLY A 145 -11.66 -15.67 0.62
C GLY A 145 -11.85 -16.29 -0.77
N LYS A 146 -12.20 -15.49 -1.76
CA LYS A 146 -12.35 -15.94 -3.16
C LYS A 146 -11.06 -16.56 -3.73
N VAL A 147 -9.91 -15.94 -3.47
CA VAL A 147 -8.62 -16.47 -3.94
C VAL A 147 -8.31 -17.80 -3.28
N LEU A 148 -8.57 -17.94 -1.97
CA LEU A 148 -8.37 -19.19 -1.25
C LEU A 148 -9.31 -20.28 -1.75
N GLU A 149 -10.62 -20.00 -1.87
CA GLU A 149 -11.61 -20.95 -2.39
C GLU A 149 -11.25 -21.48 -3.79
N ALA A 150 -10.70 -20.61 -4.65
CA ALA A 150 -10.30 -21.00 -6.00
C ALA A 150 -9.00 -21.83 -6.06
N ASN A 151 -8.13 -21.73 -5.05
CA ASN A 151 -6.78 -22.30 -5.09
C ASN A 151 -6.52 -23.37 -4.00
N ILE A 152 -7.40 -23.50 -3.00
CA ILE A 152 -7.24 -24.56 -1.99
C ILE A 152 -7.54 -25.93 -2.65
N PRO A 153 -6.62 -26.91 -2.56
CA PRO A 153 -6.89 -28.26 -3.02
C PRO A 153 -8.11 -28.85 -2.28
N LYS A 154 -8.97 -29.54 -3.01
CA LYS A 154 -10.03 -30.34 -2.37
C LYS A 154 -9.35 -31.49 -1.63
N PHE A 155 -9.23 -31.39 -0.34
CA PHE A 155 -8.77 -32.50 0.50
C PHE A 155 -9.81 -33.63 0.45
N ALA A 156 -9.33 -34.89 0.39
CA ALA A 156 -10.22 -36.03 0.52
C ALA A 156 -10.98 -35.93 1.85
N GLN A 157 -12.29 -36.08 1.80
CA GLN A 157 -13.08 -36.14 3.02
C GLN A 157 -12.56 -37.28 3.89
N GLN A 158 -12.39 -37.00 5.18
CA GLN A 158 -12.04 -38.04 6.13
C GLN A 158 -13.10 -39.13 6.07
N VAL A 159 -12.73 -40.27 5.52
CA VAL A 159 -13.61 -41.44 5.53
C VAL A 159 -13.60 -41.94 6.98
N ASP A 160 -14.75 -41.96 7.64
CA ASP A 160 -14.88 -42.63 8.92
C ASP A 160 -14.51 -44.10 8.73
N LEU A 161 -13.33 -44.47 9.17
CA LEU A 161 -12.87 -45.84 9.21
C LEU A 161 -13.74 -46.57 10.28
N LYS A 162 -14.82 -47.17 9.84
CA LYS A 162 -15.49 -48.17 10.68
C LYS A 162 -14.57 -49.38 10.80
N LEU A 163 -13.83 -49.40 11.91
CA LEU A 163 -13.06 -50.58 12.27
C LEU A 163 -14.04 -51.75 12.41
N PRO A 164 -13.74 -52.93 11.83
CA PRO A 164 -14.56 -54.11 12.04
C PRO A 164 -14.63 -54.43 13.53
N GLU A 165 -15.83 -54.70 13.99
CA GLU A 165 -16.02 -55.15 15.39
C GLU A 165 -15.19 -56.42 15.60
N ILE A 166 -14.27 -56.34 16.58
CA ILE A 166 -13.48 -57.52 16.98
C ILE A 166 -14.47 -58.46 17.65
N ASN A 167 -14.79 -59.57 16.94
CA ASN A 167 -15.58 -60.61 17.57
C ASN A 167 -14.85 -61.13 18.80
N ALA A 168 -15.44 -60.93 19.99
CA ALA A 168 -14.88 -61.29 21.28
C ALA A 168 -14.61 -62.83 21.47
N ASN A 169 -14.86 -63.64 20.42
CA ASN A 169 -14.70 -65.07 20.45
C ASN A 169 -13.45 -65.60 19.76
N VAL A 170 -12.47 -64.78 19.44
CA VAL A 170 -11.19 -65.24 18.93
C VAL A 170 -10.40 -65.87 20.10
N LYS A 171 -10.45 -67.20 20.24
CA LYS A 171 -9.56 -67.96 21.11
C LYS A 171 -8.13 -67.88 20.55
N LEU A 172 -7.28 -67.17 21.26
CA LEU A 172 -5.86 -67.11 20.93
C LEU A 172 -5.24 -68.50 21.11
N PRO A 173 -4.39 -69.00 20.17
CA PRO A 173 -3.69 -70.26 20.35
C PRO A 173 -2.76 -70.16 21.57
N LYS A 174 -2.80 -71.20 22.44
CA LYS A 174 -1.87 -71.31 23.57
C LYS A 174 -0.47 -71.55 23.01
N ILE A 175 0.42 -70.66 23.33
CA ILE A 175 1.85 -70.84 23.06
C ILE A 175 2.37 -71.89 24.06
N SER A 176 2.81 -73.05 23.52
CA SER A 176 3.51 -74.10 24.23
C SER A 176 5.00 -73.79 24.33
#